data_a5deafc03a444d9207d799266dff11ad
#
_entry.id   a5deafc03a444d9207d799266dff11ad
#
_cell.length_a   1.000
_cell.length_b   1.000
_cell.length_c   1.000
_cell.angle_alpha   90.00
_cell.angle_beta   90.00
_cell.angle_gamma   90.00
#
_symmetry.space_group_name_H-M   'P 1'
#
loop_
_entity.id
_entity.type
_entity.pdbx_description
1 polymer ?
#
loop_
_entity_poly.entity_id
_entity_poly.type
_entity_poly.pdbx_seq_one_letter_code
_entity_poly.pdbx_strand_id
1 'polypeptide(L)'
;MNISKSKIKTLENCPLCFKWQYLEHKKPDIPPAAVTRIGLDVHDIFNKFYNVIKIDEIGDQPLEYFKNSMEILPQYREIFNLFCNFQASRWNNTTDKTTFIPVIRERKFINKDEVGVVDAVHYDCNTGEYMVLDYKSGVSNPSNLRFELAYYAKIVNDSGILDKPVKYIGAYGYKTGEIFCEDIKTRSYNLMLQKIADFRANKFETMEFPKKPGFACNWCSYLPSCNKLI
;
A
#
# COMPACT_ATOMS: atom_id res chain seq x y z
N MET A 1 -0.27 16.51 -14.81
CA MET A 1 0.26 15.15 -14.43
C MET A 1 -0.45 14.68 -13.17
N ASN A 2 -0.95 13.41 -13.14
CA ASN A 2 -1.63 12.90 -11.95
C ASN A 2 -0.65 12.75 -10.76
N ILE A 3 -1.11 13.09 -9.57
CA ILE A 3 -0.38 12.98 -8.31
C ILE A 3 -0.55 11.57 -7.74
N SER A 4 0.52 10.96 -7.26
CA SER A 4 0.48 9.72 -6.48
C SER A 4 1.50 9.74 -5.35
N LYS A 5 1.28 8.92 -4.33
CA LYS A 5 2.25 8.77 -3.23
C LYS A 5 3.66 8.47 -3.74
N SER A 6 3.76 7.60 -4.76
CA SER A 6 5.06 7.19 -5.32
C SER A 6 5.76 8.35 -6.03
N LYS A 7 5.02 9.20 -6.76
CA LYS A 7 5.59 10.37 -7.44
C LYS A 7 6.11 11.40 -6.43
N ILE A 8 5.33 11.69 -5.38
CA ILE A 8 5.75 12.61 -4.30
C ILE A 8 7.04 12.08 -3.66
N LYS A 9 7.05 10.80 -3.27
CA LYS A 9 8.21 10.16 -2.63
C LYS A 9 9.44 10.13 -3.54
N THR A 10 9.26 9.86 -4.83
CA THR A 10 10.38 9.85 -5.79
C THR A 10 10.96 11.23 -5.96
N LEU A 11 10.12 12.27 -6.07
CA LEU A 11 10.59 13.67 -6.17
C LEU A 11 11.37 14.11 -4.93
N GLU A 12 10.87 13.79 -3.73
CA GLU A 12 11.55 14.09 -2.46
C GLU A 12 12.88 13.35 -2.31
N ASN A 13 12.92 12.09 -2.74
CA ASN A 13 14.11 11.26 -2.65
C ASN A 13 15.20 11.69 -3.64
N CYS A 14 14.84 11.91 -4.90
CA CYS A 14 15.75 12.34 -5.94
C CYS A 14 15.02 12.98 -7.12
N PRO A 15 15.09 14.33 -7.27
CA PRO A 15 14.45 15.03 -8.39
C PRO A 15 14.87 14.49 -9.76
N LEU A 16 16.16 14.16 -9.96
CA LEU A 16 16.63 13.60 -11.22
C LEU A 16 15.99 12.24 -11.54
N CYS A 17 15.84 11.36 -10.54
CA CYS A 17 15.14 10.09 -10.71
C CYS A 17 13.66 10.31 -11.09
N PHE A 18 13.01 11.28 -10.43
CA PHE A 18 11.65 11.67 -10.77
C PHE A 18 11.54 12.16 -12.22
N LYS A 19 12.43 13.04 -12.67
CA LYS A 19 12.47 13.55 -14.05
C LYS A 19 12.56 12.40 -15.04
N TRP A 20 13.52 11.51 -14.87
CA TRP A 20 13.71 10.37 -15.77
C TRP A 20 12.52 9.43 -15.81
N GLN A 21 11.96 9.13 -14.65
CA GLN A 21 10.88 8.16 -14.56
C GLN A 21 9.52 8.70 -15.04
N TYR A 22 9.19 9.95 -14.70
CA TYR A 22 7.83 10.46 -14.85
C TYR A 22 7.66 11.58 -15.87
N LEU A 23 8.72 12.27 -16.27
CA LEU A 23 8.68 13.33 -17.27
C LEU A 23 9.26 12.85 -18.61
N GLU A 24 10.42 12.23 -18.57
CA GLU A 24 11.12 11.76 -19.78
C GLU A 24 10.76 10.31 -20.16
N HIS A 25 10.10 9.56 -19.27
CA HIS A 25 9.77 8.14 -19.47
C HIS A 25 10.98 7.30 -19.88
N LYS A 26 12.16 7.65 -19.34
CA LYS A 26 13.41 6.97 -19.61
C LYS A 26 13.32 5.50 -19.18
N LYS A 27 13.76 4.60 -20.07
CA LYS A 27 13.84 3.17 -19.71
C LYS A 27 14.84 2.98 -18.56
N PRO A 28 14.47 2.22 -17.51
CA PRO A 28 15.39 1.89 -16.42
C PRO A 28 16.63 1.16 -16.94
N ASP A 29 17.81 1.51 -16.42
CA ASP A 29 19.07 0.81 -16.74
C ASP A 29 19.10 -0.59 -16.09
N ILE A 30 18.48 -0.71 -14.91
CA ILE A 30 18.34 -1.95 -14.15
C ILE A 30 16.85 -2.32 -14.15
N PRO A 31 16.48 -3.51 -14.64
CA PRO A 31 15.08 -3.94 -14.59
C PRO A 31 14.59 -4.01 -13.13
N PRO A 32 13.27 -3.90 -12.89
CA PRO A 32 12.69 -4.06 -11.56
C PRO A 32 13.15 -5.36 -10.93
N ALA A 33 13.59 -5.29 -9.67
CA ALA A 33 14.09 -6.44 -8.95
C ALA A 33 13.00 -7.52 -8.81
N ALA A 34 13.42 -8.79 -8.74
CA ALA A 34 12.52 -9.93 -8.48
C ALA A 34 11.61 -9.71 -7.24
N VAL A 35 12.10 -8.94 -6.25
CA VAL A 35 11.36 -8.53 -5.06
C VAL A 35 10.07 -7.76 -5.39
N THR A 36 10.09 -6.93 -6.44
CA THR A 36 8.88 -6.20 -6.89
C THR A 36 7.82 -7.17 -7.42
N ARG A 37 8.26 -8.22 -8.14
CA ARG A 37 7.36 -9.25 -8.66
C ARG A 37 6.72 -10.06 -7.54
N ILE A 38 7.52 -10.47 -6.54
CA ILE A 38 7.00 -11.17 -5.35
C ILE A 38 5.91 -10.34 -4.67
N GLY A 39 6.10 -9.02 -4.53
CA GLY A 39 5.08 -8.13 -3.96
C GLY A 39 3.76 -8.20 -4.72
N LEU A 40 3.80 -8.08 -6.05
CA LEU A 40 2.60 -8.14 -6.89
C LEU A 40 1.89 -9.50 -6.78
N ASP A 41 2.65 -10.60 -6.81
CA ASP A 41 2.10 -11.95 -6.68
C ASP A 41 1.42 -12.13 -5.31
N VAL A 42 2.00 -11.60 -4.23
CA VAL A 42 1.43 -11.66 -2.86
C VAL A 42 0.11 -10.88 -2.78
N HIS A 43 0.05 -9.67 -3.34
CA HIS A 43 -1.20 -8.90 -3.38
C HIS A 43 -2.30 -9.64 -4.16
N ASP A 44 -1.96 -10.26 -5.30
CA ASP A 44 -2.90 -11.07 -6.07
C ASP A 44 -3.39 -12.30 -5.28
N ILE A 45 -2.50 -12.99 -4.57
CA ILE A 45 -2.85 -14.13 -3.69
C ILE A 45 -3.83 -13.67 -2.60
N PHE A 46 -3.54 -12.55 -1.92
CA PHE A 46 -4.40 -12.05 -0.85
C PHE A 46 -5.76 -11.58 -1.37
N ASN A 47 -5.79 -10.97 -2.54
CA ASN A 47 -7.07 -10.60 -3.16
C ASN A 47 -7.89 -11.83 -3.59
N LYS A 48 -7.25 -12.85 -4.17
CA LYS A 48 -7.89 -14.12 -4.53
C LYS A 48 -8.46 -14.86 -3.33
N PHE A 49 -7.76 -14.87 -2.20
CA PHE A 49 -8.24 -15.46 -0.95
C PHE A 49 -9.66 -14.99 -0.62
N TYR A 50 -9.93 -13.68 -0.65
CA TYR A 50 -11.26 -13.16 -0.36
C TYR A 50 -12.31 -13.47 -1.43
N ASN A 51 -11.92 -13.94 -2.61
CA ASN A 51 -12.87 -14.37 -3.64
C ASN A 51 -13.28 -15.83 -3.50
N VAL A 52 -12.44 -16.65 -2.84
CA VAL A 52 -12.69 -18.09 -2.72
C VAL A 52 -13.31 -18.51 -1.40
N ILE A 53 -13.08 -17.71 -0.31
CA ILE A 53 -13.68 -18.04 0.99
C ILE A 53 -15.19 -17.78 0.98
N LYS A 54 -15.93 -18.63 1.66
CA LYS A 54 -17.36 -18.50 1.87
C LYS A 54 -17.61 -18.37 3.37
N ILE A 55 -18.21 -17.27 3.75
CA ILE A 55 -18.39 -16.86 5.17
C ILE A 55 -19.15 -17.93 5.98
N ASP A 56 -20.14 -18.53 5.38
CA ASP A 56 -21.00 -19.58 5.97
C ASP A 56 -20.30 -20.94 6.13
N GLU A 57 -19.17 -21.15 5.45
CA GLU A 57 -18.40 -22.41 5.52
C GLU A 57 -17.21 -22.36 6.50
N ILE A 58 -16.85 -21.17 7.05
CA ILE A 58 -15.61 -21.01 7.85
C ILE A 58 -15.65 -21.77 9.18
N GLY A 59 -16.80 -21.84 9.84
CA GLY A 59 -16.99 -22.63 11.08
C GLY A 59 -16.08 -22.22 12.24
N ASP A 60 -15.84 -23.18 13.15
CA ASP A 60 -15.09 -22.98 14.40
C ASP A 60 -13.57 -23.18 14.24
N GLN A 61 -13.12 -23.64 13.07
CA GLN A 61 -11.69 -23.83 12.76
C GLN A 61 -11.22 -22.95 11.61
N PRO A 62 -11.27 -21.62 11.77
CA PRO A 62 -11.02 -20.69 10.66
C PRO A 62 -9.62 -20.84 10.06
N LEU A 63 -8.61 -21.13 10.88
CA LEU A 63 -7.23 -21.29 10.39
C LEU A 63 -7.09 -22.48 9.43
N GLU A 64 -7.69 -23.62 9.78
CA GLU A 64 -7.67 -24.82 8.95
C GLU A 64 -8.39 -24.57 7.62
N TYR A 65 -9.59 -23.99 7.71
CA TYR A 65 -10.37 -23.61 6.53
C TYR A 65 -9.59 -22.66 5.61
N PHE A 66 -8.97 -21.60 6.16
CA PHE A 66 -8.23 -20.63 5.37
C PHE A 66 -7.00 -21.25 4.68
N LYS A 67 -6.23 -22.10 5.37
CA LYS A 67 -5.07 -22.77 4.78
C LYS A 67 -5.42 -23.69 3.62
N ASN A 68 -6.62 -24.27 3.66
CA ASN A 68 -7.11 -25.22 2.66
C ASN A 68 -7.98 -24.54 1.58
N SER A 69 -8.25 -23.23 1.68
CA SER A 69 -9.18 -22.53 0.79
C SER A 69 -8.71 -22.42 -0.66
N MET A 70 -7.39 -22.49 -0.91
CA MET A 70 -6.82 -22.38 -2.25
C MET A 70 -5.44 -23.06 -2.36
N GLU A 71 -5.10 -23.46 -3.57
CA GLU A 71 -3.74 -23.95 -3.86
C GLU A 71 -2.75 -22.82 -3.94
N ILE A 72 -1.60 -22.98 -3.27
CA ILE A 72 -0.52 -22.01 -3.21
C ILE A 72 0.79 -22.63 -3.69
N LEU A 73 1.47 -21.95 -4.60
CA LEU A 73 2.80 -22.35 -5.04
C LEU A 73 3.77 -22.43 -3.86
N PRO A 74 4.69 -23.43 -3.84
CA PRO A 74 5.57 -23.69 -2.68
C PRO A 74 6.32 -22.46 -2.18
N GLN A 75 6.80 -21.56 -3.07
CA GLN A 75 7.54 -20.36 -2.71
C GLN A 75 6.71 -19.31 -1.97
N TYR A 76 5.39 -19.36 -2.00
CA TYR A 76 4.49 -18.41 -1.28
C TYR A 76 3.80 -19.04 -0.08
N ARG A 77 4.01 -20.33 0.19
CA ARG A 77 3.30 -21.08 1.24
C ARG A 77 3.51 -20.51 2.63
N GLU A 78 4.72 -20.10 2.96
CA GLU A 78 5.03 -19.48 4.26
C GLU A 78 4.30 -18.15 4.43
N ILE A 79 4.37 -17.29 3.42
CA ILE A 79 3.68 -15.99 3.38
C ILE A 79 2.17 -16.19 3.52
N PHE A 80 1.60 -17.16 2.80
CA PHE A 80 0.17 -17.45 2.86
C PHE A 80 -0.24 -18.00 4.23
N ASN A 81 0.56 -18.85 4.86
CA ASN A 81 0.31 -19.35 6.21
C ASN A 81 0.30 -18.21 7.25
N LEU A 82 1.24 -17.26 7.16
CA LEU A 82 1.23 -16.07 8.01
C LEU A 82 -0.03 -15.23 7.79
N PHE A 83 -0.44 -15.06 6.55
CA PHE A 83 -1.67 -14.36 6.21
C PHE A 83 -2.92 -15.09 6.75
N CYS A 84 -3.00 -16.43 6.64
CA CYS A 84 -4.09 -17.22 7.22
C CYS A 84 -4.16 -17.07 8.75
N ASN A 85 -3.01 -17.04 9.44
CA ASN A 85 -2.99 -16.78 10.89
C ASN A 85 -3.55 -15.39 11.23
N PHE A 86 -3.18 -14.37 10.47
CA PHE A 86 -3.72 -13.02 10.61
C PHE A 86 -5.24 -13.00 10.36
N GLN A 87 -5.71 -13.65 9.30
CA GLN A 87 -7.14 -13.71 8.99
C GLN A 87 -7.94 -14.51 10.03
N ALA A 88 -7.39 -15.61 10.54
CA ALA A 88 -8.03 -16.39 11.61
C ALA A 88 -8.16 -15.57 12.90
N SER A 89 -7.13 -14.81 13.27
CA SER A 89 -7.22 -13.87 14.39
C SER A 89 -8.29 -12.81 14.17
N ARG A 90 -8.36 -12.21 12.96
CA ARG A 90 -9.42 -11.26 12.62
C ARG A 90 -10.81 -11.89 12.70
N TRP A 91 -10.96 -13.10 12.12
CA TRP A 91 -12.24 -13.85 12.19
C TRP A 91 -12.72 -14.03 13.62
N ASN A 92 -11.83 -14.51 14.50
CA ASN A 92 -12.18 -14.76 15.89
C ASN A 92 -12.60 -13.47 16.62
N ASN A 93 -12.02 -12.33 16.29
CA ASN A 93 -12.29 -11.04 16.92
C ASN A 93 -13.47 -10.27 16.26
N THR A 94 -13.93 -10.65 15.08
CA THR A 94 -15.06 -10.02 14.40
C THR A 94 -16.37 -10.55 14.97
N THR A 95 -17.21 -9.69 15.52
CA THR A 95 -18.51 -10.10 16.11
C THR A 95 -19.54 -10.39 15.02
N ASP A 96 -19.67 -9.52 14.03
CA ASP A 96 -20.51 -9.73 12.85
C ASP A 96 -19.67 -10.29 11.69
N LYS A 97 -19.76 -11.59 11.48
CA LYS A 97 -18.99 -12.31 10.46
C LYS A 97 -19.27 -11.85 9.02
N THR A 98 -20.42 -11.27 8.76
CA THR A 98 -20.77 -10.74 7.43
C THR A 98 -19.89 -9.58 7.02
N THR A 99 -19.26 -8.91 7.98
CA THR A 99 -18.34 -7.77 7.77
C THR A 99 -16.87 -8.18 7.62
N PHE A 100 -16.57 -9.48 7.64
CA PHE A 100 -15.21 -9.98 7.58
C PHE A 100 -14.47 -9.63 6.28
N ILE A 101 -15.17 -9.70 5.14
CA ILE A 101 -14.60 -9.36 3.84
C ILE A 101 -14.34 -7.85 3.75
N PRO A 102 -13.15 -7.42 3.30
CA PRO A 102 -12.89 -5.99 3.10
C PRO A 102 -13.92 -5.37 2.14
N VAL A 103 -14.41 -4.18 2.47
CA VAL A 103 -15.38 -3.44 1.64
C VAL A 103 -14.75 -2.90 0.35
N ILE A 104 -13.43 -2.72 0.33
CA ILE A 104 -12.64 -2.33 -0.84
C ILE A 104 -11.42 -3.25 -0.92
N ARG A 105 -11.07 -3.73 -2.13
CA ARG A 105 -9.89 -4.55 -2.38
C ARG A 105 -9.25 -4.19 -3.70
N GLU A 106 -7.90 -4.05 -3.72
CA GLU A 106 -7.08 -3.78 -4.91
C GLU A 106 -7.73 -2.76 -5.87
N ARG A 107 -8.29 -1.70 -5.29
CA ARG A 107 -9.08 -0.74 -6.05
C ARG A 107 -8.27 0.49 -6.40
N LYS A 108 -8.26 0.81 -7.69
CA LYS A 108 -7.73 2.07 -8.20
C LYS A 108 -8.75 3.19 -7.99
N PHE A 109 -8.29 4.27 -7.37
CA PHE A 109 -9.01 5.53 -7.22
C PHE A 109 -8.37 6.60 -8.10
N ILE A 110 -9.22 7.45 -8.69
CA ILE A 110 -8.81 8.64 -9.43
C ILE A 110 -9.73 9.76 -8.97
N ASN A 111 -9.21 10.69 -8.16
CA ASN A 111 -9.94 11.82 -7.62
C ASN A 111 -9.28 13.11 -8.14
N LYS A 112 -9.94 13.80 -9.07
CA LYS A 112 -9.36 14.97 -9.76
C LYS A 112 -7.99 14.63 -10.38
N ASP A 113 -6.91 15.14 -9.80
CA ASP A 113 -5.54 14.93 -10.22
C ASP A 113 -4.78 13.90 -9.36
N GLU A 114 -5.42 13.32 -8.36
CA GLU A 114 -4.82 12.33 -7.46
C GLU A 114 -5.17 10.90 -7.87
N VAL A 115 -4.20 9.99 -7.78
CA VAL A 115 -4.38 8.58 -8.13
C VAL A 115 -3.69 7.67 -7.12
N GLY A 116 -4.35 6.58 -6.75
CA GLY A 116 -3.79 5.53 -5.89
C GLY A 116 -4.49 4.20 -6.10
N VAL A 117 -3.79 3.13 -5.80
CA VAL A 117 -4.37 1.79 -5.66
C VAL A 117 -4.37 1.45 -4.17
N VAL A 118 -5.52 1.10 -3.64
CA VAL A 118 -5.72 0.79 -2.22
C VAL A 118 -5.89 -0.72 -2.10
N ASP A 119 -5.03 -1.36 -1.31
CA ASP A 119 -5.00 -2.82 -1.18
C ASP A 119 -6.27 -3.34 -0.51
N ALA A 120 -6.61 -2.79 0.66
CA ALA A 120 -7.85 -3.14 1.35
C ALA A 120 -8.41 -1.99 2.20
N VAL A 121 -9.75 -1.95 2.32
CA VAL A 121 -10.43 -1.19 3.36
C VAL A 121 -11.34 -2.15 4.12
N HIS A 122 -11.12 -2.24 5.42
CA HIS A 122 -11.92 -3.06 6.32
C HIS A 122 -12.91 -2.19 7.09
N TYR A 123 -14.10 -2.73 7.29
CA TYR A 123 -15.04 -2.24 8.29
C TYR A 123 -14.87 -3.06 9.56
N ASP A 124 -14.64 -2.41 10.68
CA ASP A 124 -14.61 -3.06 11.99
C ASP A 124 -15.98 -2.90 12.66
N CYS A 125 -16.76 -3.97 12.67
CA CYS A 125 -18.09 -3.97 13.27
C CYS A 125 -18.08 -3.76 14.79
N ASN A 126 -16.96 -4.02 15.48
CA ASN A 126 -16.85 -3.84 16.93
C ASN A 126 -16.73 -2.36 17.30
N THR A 127 -16.05 -1.57 16.47
CA THR A 127 -15.90 -0.13 16.66
C THR A 127 -16.84 0.68 15.78
N GLY A 128 -17.35 0.07 14.72
CA GLY A 128 -18.16 0.72 13.71
C GLY A 128 -17.33 1.63 12.80
N GLU A 129 -16.04 1.44 12.63
CA GLU A 129 -15.13 2.34 11.92
C GLU A 129 -14.42 1.66 10.74
N TYR A 130 -13.92 2.46 9.80
CA TYR A 130 -13.15 1.98 8.66
C TYR A 130 -11.65 2.10 8.88
N MET A 131 -10.92 1.09 8.38
CA MET A 131 -9.46 1.02 8.37
C MET A 131 -8.94 0.77 6.97
N VAL A 132 -8.05 1.62 6.48
CA VAL A 132 -7.21 1.30 5.31
C VAL A 132 -6.09 0.37 5.76
N LEU A 133 -5.93 -0.75 5.07
CA LEU A 133 -4.84 -1.71 5.29
C LEU A 133 -4.03 -1.87 4.01
N ASP A 134 -2.71 -1.79 4.13
CA ASP A 134 -1.75 -1.93 3.03
C ASP A 134 -0.83 -3.13 3.30
N TYR A 135 -0.54 -3.92 2.27
CA TYR A 135 0.30 -5.11 2.37
C TYR A 135 1.75 -4.80 2.03
N LYS A 136 2.64 -4.98 3.00
CA LYS A 136 4.08 -4.67 2.88
C LYS A 136 4.93 -5.90 3.12
N SER A 137 6.15 -5.89 2.60
CA SER A 137 7.12 -6.95 2.93
C SER A 137 7.50 -6.94 4.42
N GLY A 138 7.41 -5.79 5.09
CA GLY A 138 7.62 -5.60 6.53
C GLY A 138 7.16 -4.22 6.97
N VAL A 139 6.94 -4.05 8.27
CA VAL A 139 6.36 -2.83 8.87
C VAL A 139 7.35 -2.04 9.74
N SER A 140 8.65 -2.22 9.51
CA SER A 140 9.74 -1.71 10.36
C SER A 140 9.89 -0.17 10.43
N ASN A 141 9.21 0.60 9.58
CA ASN A 141 9.31 2.07 9.58
C ASN A 141 7.94 2.76 9.60
N PRO A 142 7.33 2.94 10.79
CA PRO A 142 6.00 3.54 10.92
C PRO A 142 5.89 4.96 10.34
N SER A 143 6.95 5.76 10.37
CA SER A 143 6.92 7.16 9.87
C SER A 143 6.66 7.23 8.36
N ASN A 144 7.30 6.35 7.59
CA ASN A 144 7.06 6.27 6.14
C ASN A 144 5.68 5.71 5.82
N LEU A 145 5.22 4.72 6.62
CA LEU A 145 3.89 4.12 6.47
C LEU A 145 2.78 5.15 6.72
N ARG A 146 2.91 6.00 7.73
CA ARG A 146 1.91 7.02 8.06
C ARG A 146 1.57 7.93 6.89
N PHE A 147 2.59 8.39 6.15
CA PHE A 147 2.35 9.22 4.97
C PHE A 147 1.58 8.43 3.88
N GLU A 148 2.03 7.22 3.56
CA GLU A 148 1.42 6.41 2.52
C GLU A 148 -0.04 6.06 2.85
N LEU A 149 -0.28 5.64 4.09
CA LEU A 149 -1.59 5.22 4.56
C LEU A 149 -2.56 6.40 4.72
N ALA A 150 -2.06 7.56 5.17
CA ALA A 150 -2.85 8.79 5.20
C ALA A 150 -3.26 9.24 3.79
N TYR A 151 -2.38 9.09 2.80
CA TYR A 151 -2.70 9.35 1.40
C TYR A 151 -3.82 8.42 0.89
N TYR A 152 -3.76 7.14 1.22
CA TYR A 152 -4.81 6.19 0.85
C TYR A 152 -6.14 6.48 1.57
N ALA A 153 -6.10 6.79 2.86
CA ALA A 153 -7.29 7.18 3.59
C ALA A 153 -7.95 8.42 2.97
N LYS A 154 -7.13 9.44 2.61
CA LYS A 154 -7.62 10.64 1.91
C LYS A 154 -8.30 10.28 0.58
N ILE A 155 -7.65 9.51 -0.28
CA ILE A 155 -8.19 9.21 -1.61
C ILE A 155 -9.48 8.39 -1.54
N VAL A 156 -9.62 7.52 -0.55
CA VAL A 156 -10.86 6.79 -0.27
C VAL A 156 -11.95 7.74 0.24
N ASN A 157 -11.63 8.62 1.21
CA ASN A 157 -12.58 9.59 1.76
C ASN A 157 -13.09 10.56 0.69
N ASP A 158 -12.20 11.08 -0.14
CA ASP A 158 -12.56 12.00 -1.23
C ASP A 158 -13.42 11.35 -2.32
N SER A 159 -13.39 10.02 -2.43
CA SER A 159 -14.24 9.30 -3.40
C SER A 159 -15.71 9.25 -3.01
N GLY A 160 -16.03 9.48 -1.74
CA GLY A 160 -17.40 9.41 -1.22
C GLY A 160 -18.04 8.03 -1.27
N ILE A 161 -17.24 6.96 -1.45
CA ILE A 161 -17.78 5.58 -1.56
C ILE A 161 -18.19 4.98 -0.21
N LEU A 162 -17.63 5.50 0.89
CA LEU A 162 -17.95 5.08 2.25
C LEU A 162 -18.96 6.05 2.86
N ASP A 163 -19.80 5.54 3.77
CA ASP A 163 -20.80 6.33 4.50
C ASP A 163 -20.19 7.26 5.56
N LYS A 164 -18.94 6.99 5.96
CA LYS A 164 -18.16 7.81 6.88
C LYS A 164 -16.65 7.73 6.58
N PRO A 165 -15.85 8.69 7.08
CA PRO A 165 -14.43 8.71 6.82
C PRO A 165 -13.69 7.51 7.41
N VAL A 166 -12.59 7.11 6.76
CA VAL A 166 -11.60 6.20 7.32
C VAL A 166 -10.98 6.81 8.56
N LYS A 167 -10.99 6.06 9.67
CA LYS A 167 -10.44 6.47 10.96
C LYS A 167 -9.09 5.87 11.27
N TYR A 168 -8.92 4.58 10.91
CA TYR A 168 -7.70 3.84 11.20
C TYR A 168 -6.86 3.61 9.95
N ILE A 169 -5.55 3.54 10.15
CA ILE A 169 -4.58 3.16 9.14
C ILE A 169 -3.78 1.97 9.65
N GLY A 170 -3.52 1.01 8.77
CA GLY A 170 -2.78 -0.18 9.10
C GLY A 170 -1.91 -0.69 7.97
N ALA A 171 -0.88 -1.45 8.33
CA ALA A 171 -0.07 -2.20 7.40
C ALA A 171 0.16 -3.61 7.93
N TYR A 172 0.10 -4.59 7.05
CA TYR A 172 0.43 -5.97 7.35
C TYR A 172 1.73 -6.37 6.67
N GLY A 173 2.71 -6.78 7.47
CA GLY A 173 4.03 -7.25 7.01
C GLY A 173 3.96 -8.72 6.60
N TYR A 174 3.81 -9.02 5.32
CA TYR A 174 3.54 -10.38 4.86
C TYR A 174 4.73 -11.36 5.05
N LYS A 175 5.96 -10.87 5.25
CA LYS A 175 7.12 -11.73 5.55
C LYS A 175 7.29 -12.02 7.03
N THR A 176 6.73 -11.18 7.91
CA THR A 176 6.94 -11.24 9.36
C THR A 176 5.68 -11.57 10.13
N GLY A 177 4.49 -11.37 9.50
CA GLY A 177 3.20 -11.45 10.18
C GLY A 177 2.91 -10.27 11.09
N GLU A 178 3.80 -9.26 11.13
CA GLU A 178 3.64 -8.09 11.98
C GLU A 178 2.53 -7.17 11.46
N ILE A 179 1.84 -6.53 12.39
CA ILE A 179 0.77 -5.58 12.10
C ILE A 179 1.13 -4.23 12.71
N PHE A 180 1.04 -3.20 11.91
CA PHE A 180 0.97 -1.82 12.36
C PHE A 180 -0.46 -1.33 12.22
N CYS A 181 -1.01 -0.75 13.27
CA CYS A 181 -2.35 -0.13 13.24
C CYS A 181 -2.39 1.04 14.22
N GLU A 182 -2.94 2.17 13.79
CA GLU A 182 -3.16 3.34 14.65
C GLU A 182 -4.29 4.23 14.10
N ASP A 183 -4.79 5.15 14.93
CA ASP A 183 -5.65 6.25 14.48
C ASP A 183 -4.88 7.16 13.51
N ILE A 184 -5.60 7.75 12.55
CA ILE A 184 -5.04 8.79 11.69
C ILE A 184 -4.72 10.02 12.55
N LYS A 185 -3.42 10.27 12.76
CA LYS A 185 -2.97 11.44 13.53
C LYS A 185 -3.10 12.70 12.69
N THR A 186 -3.77 13.71 13.22
CA THR A 186 -3.95 15.03 12.57
C THR A 186 -2.64 15.60 12.02
N ARG A 187 -1.54 15.49 12.78
CA ARG A 187 -0.23 15.95 12.32
C ARG A 187 0.25 15.24 11.06
N SER A 188 0.12 13.92 11.02
CA SER A 188 0.54 13.11 9.86
C SER A 188 -0.35 13.39 8.65
N TYR A 189 -1.65 13.57 8.87
CA TYR A 189 -2.60 13.91 7.83
C TYR A 189 -2.32 15.30 7.22
N ASN A 190 -2.10 16.31 8.06
CA ASN A 190 -1.76 17.66 7.60
C ASN A 190 -0.42 17.69 6.85
N LEU A 191 0.59 16.95 7.31
CA LEU A 191 1.85 16.83 6.59
C LEU A 191 1.65 16.20 5.21
N MET A 192 0.80 15.19 5.10
CA MET A 192 0.46 14.57 3.82
C MET A 192 -0.24 15.57 2.88
N LEU A 193 -1.21 16.35 3.38
CA LEU A 193 -1.87 17.40 2.61
C LEU A 193 -0.88 18.46 2.12
N GLN A 194 0.06 18.89 2.98
CA GLN A 194 1.11 19.83 2.61
C GLN A 194 1.98 19.28 1.48
N LYS A 195 2.42 18.03 1.57
CA LYS A 195 3.23 17.38 0.51
C LYS A 195 2.49 17.31 -0.83
N ILE A 196 1.19 17.05 -0.82
CA ILE A 196 0.35 17.09 -2.04
C ILE A 196 0.31 18.51 -2.61
N ALA A 197 0.10 19.53 -1.75
CA ALA A 197 0.05 20.92 -2.16
C ALA A 197 1.40 21.38 -2.74
N ASP A 198 2.50 21.03 -2.07
CA ASP A 198 3.86 21.35 -2.53
C ASP A 198 4.14 20.67 -3.88
N PHE A 199 3.78 19.40 -4.04
CA PHE A 199 3.91 18.70 -5.30
C PHE A 199 3.11 19.36 -6.43
N ARG A 200 1.88 19.79 -6.15
CA ARG A 200 0.99 20.48 -7.10
C ARG A 200 1.52 21.85 -7.49
N ALA A 201 2.21 22.54 -6.58
CA ALA A 201 2.78 23.86 -6.82
C ALA A 201 4.06 23.83 -7.70
N ASN A 202 4.67 22.68 -7.93
CA ASN A 202 5.88 22.58 -8.74
C ASN A 202 5.59 22.93 -10.21
N LYS A 203 6.44 23.78 -10.78
CA LYS A 203 6.48 24.13 -12.20
C LYS A 203 7.50 23.22 -12.89
N PHE A 204 7.11 22.01 -13.23
CA PHE A 204 8.02 20.98 -13.75
C PHE A 204 8.71 21.37 -15.05
N GLU A 205 8.17 22.32 -15.82
CA GLU A 205 8.75 22.85 -17.08
C GLU A 205 10.00 23.69 -16.83
N THR A 206 10.09 24.37 -15.68
CA THR A 206 11.19 25.31 -15.35
C THR A 206 11.99 24.87 -14.12
N MET A 207 11.58 23.79 -13.48
CA MET A 207 12.24 23.26 -12.28
C MET A 207 13.57 22.61 -12.62
N GLU A 208 14.57 22.85 -11.80
CA GLU A 208 15.81 22.08 -11.82
C GLU A 208 15.62 20.72 -11.16
N PHE A 209 16.27 19.71 -11.72
CA PHE A 209 16.21 18.32 -11.24
C PHE A 209 17.59 17.81 -10.83
N PRO A 210 18.15 18.32 -9.74
CA PRO A 210 19.46 17.88 -9.29
C PRO A 210 19.45 16.42 -8.87
N LYS A 211 20.59 15.75 -9.06
CA LYS A 211 20.81 14.45 -8.42
C LYS A 211 20.95 14.66 -6.91
N LYS A 212 20.33 13.76 -6.14
CA LYS A 212 20.36 13.76 -4.68
C LYS A 212 20.89 12.42 -4.18
N PRO A 213 22.22 12.29 -4.05
CA PRO A 213 22.84 11.07 -3.53
C PRO A 213 22.34 10.76 -2.12
N GLY A 214 22.07 9.47 -1.86
CA GLY A 214 21.59 9.02 -0.56
C GLY A 214 21.25 7.53 -0.56
N PHE A 215 20.67 7.07 0.54
CA PHE A 215 20.33 5.65 0.74
C PHE A 215 19.46 5.07 -0.39
N ALA A 216 18.56 5.88 -0.96
CA ALA A 216 17.70 5.47 -2.08
C ALA A 216 18.47 5.08 -3.35
N CYS A 217 19.74 5.51 -3.49
CA CYS A 217 20.56 5.13 -4.64
C CYS A 217 20.86 3.63 -4.69
N ASN A 218 20.87 2.94 -3.54
CA ASN A 218 21.11 1.49 -3.49
C ASN A 218 20.06 0.65 -4.24
N TRP A 219 18.87 1.23 -4.47
CA TRP A 219 17.78 0.59 -5.22
C TRP A 219 17.33 1.39 -6.44
N CYS A 220 18.13 2.38 -6.85
CA CYS A 220 17.79 3.23 -7.98
C CYS A 220 18.04 2.51 -9.32
N SER A 221 16.97 2.29 -10.06
CA SER A 221 17.05 1.66 -11.38
C SER A 221 17.80 2.47 -12.43
N TYR A 222 18.15 3.72 -12.13
CA TYR A 222 18.89 4.65 -13.02
C TYR A 222 20.31 4.93 -12.53
N LEU A 223 20.82 4.19 -11.54
CA LEU A 223 22.13 4.45 -10.96
C LEU A 223 23.28 4.42 -11.99
N PRO A 224 23.32 3.45 -12.93
CA PRO A 224 24.36 3.41 -13.95
C PRO A 224 24.40 4.67 -14.83
N SER A 225 23.25 5.16 -15.29
CA SER A 225 23.15 6.41 -16.04
C SER A 225 23.49 7.63 -15.20
N CYS A 226 23.04 7.66 -13.94
CA CYS A 226 23.31 8.75 -12.99
C CYS A 226 24.82 8.92 -12.72
N ASN A 227 25.55 7.81 -12.60
CA ASN A 227 27.00 7.83 -12.37
C ASN A 227 27.79 8.34 -13.57
N LYS A 228 27.22 8.33 -14.77
CA LYS A 228 27.86 8.88 -15.99
C LYS A 228 27.69 10.39 -16.12
N LEU A 229 26.84 11.02 -15.29
CA LEU A 229 26.67 12.47 -15.23
C LEU A 229 27.72 13.08 -14.27
N ILE A 230 28.99 13.02 -14.68
CA ILE A 230 30.11 13.66 -13.96
C ILE A 230 30.36 15.04 -14.56
#